data_6d883412eaa25743be0e79b3df0317ff
#
_entry.id   6d883412eaa25743be0e79b3df0317ff
#
_cell.length_a   1.000
_cell.length_b   1.000
_cell.length_c   1.000
_cell.angle_alpha   90.00
_cell.angle_beta   90.00
_cell.angle_gamma   90.00
#
_symmetry.space_group_name_H-M   'P 1'
#
loop_
_entity.id
_entity.type
_entity.pdbx_description
1 polymer ?
#
loop_
_entity_poly.entity_id
_entity_poly.type
_entity_poly.pdbx_seq_one_letter_code
_entity_poly.pdbx_strand_id
1 'polypeptide(L)'
;EVAFIDVATYQAYSIGTSLIPFLEHDDANRALMGSNMQKQAVPCLKPEFPLVATGMEDKVAHDSGRLVTAKSAGMVTAVDGRHLTIKNDKDEMDEYPLLNYMKTNENGVFHHRPIVAVGDKVKKGQVLADTSSTRDGQMAIGQNVLVAFMSWGGANYEDAIIISERLVKNNIFSSVYIEEFKTNVRDTKLGPEVTTHDIPNVGEAKLRNLDEEGIVRIGAEVAPNDILVGKITPKGETELTPEERLLRSIFGEKARDVKDTSKRM
;
A
#
# COMPACT_ATOMS: atom_id res chain seq x y z
N GLU A 1 -16.16 0.18 -49.55
CA GLU A 1 -17.20 0.17 -48.50
C GLU A 1 -16.52 0.08 -47.15
N VAL A 2 -16.85 1.00 -46.22
CA VAL A 2 -16.38 0.98 -44.84
C VAL A 2 -17.30 0.07 -44.04
N ALA A 3 -16.79 -1.05 -43.51
CA ALA A 3 -17.58 -2.02 -42.76
C ALA A 3 -17.69 -1.67 -41.28
N PHE A 4 -16.67 -1.00 -40.71
CA PHE A 4 -16.59 -0.60 -39.31
C PHE A 4 -15.99 0.78 -39.19
N ILE A 5 -16.37 1.50 -38.13
CA ILE A 5 -15.85 2.81 -37.81
C ILE A 5 -15.67 2.90 -36.28
N ASP A 6 -14.60 3.54 -35.82
CA ASP A 6 -14.39 3.81 -34.41
C ASP A 6 -15.49 4.73 -33.86
N VAL A 7 -16.01 4.39 -32.68
CA VAL A 7 -17.09 5.17 -32.03
C VAL A 7 -16.57 6.51 -31.55
N ALA A 8 -15.29 6.58 -31.19
CA ALA A 8 -14.64 7.80 -30.71
C ALA A 8 -13.16 7.84 -31.11
N THR A 9 -12.62 9.03 -31.31
CA THR A 9 -11.24 9.25 -31.78
C THR A 9 -10.17 8.72 -30.81
N TYR A 10 -10.46 8.72 -29.50
CA TYR A 10 -9.54 8.20 -28.49
C TYR A 10 -9.39 6.67 -28.51
N GLN A 11 -10.23 5.94 -29.22
CA GLN A 11 -10.08 4.48 -29.39
C GLN A 11 -8.84 4.08 -30.19
N ALA A 12 -8.22 4.99 -30.92
CA ALA A 12 -6.95 4.76 -31.60
C ALA A 12 -5.76 4.55 -30.63
N TYR A 13 -5.90 4.96 -29.38
CA TYR A 13 -4.86 4.92 -28.36
C TYR A 13 -5.26 4.02 -27.19
N SER A 14 -4.26 3.51 -26.46
CA SER A 14 -4.51 2.84 -25.19
C SER A 14 -5.02 3.84 -24.14
N ILE A 15 -5.67 3.33 -23.10
CA ILE A 15 -6.17 4.16 -21.99
C ILE A 15 -5.03 4.98 -21.36
N GLY A 16 -3.86 4.36 -21.09
CA GLY A 16 -2.72 5.07 -20.54
C GLY A 16 -2.21 6.18 -21.46
N THR A 17 -2.17 5.95 -22.76
CA THR A 17 -1.75 6.95 -23.75
C THR A 17 -2.76 8.10 -23.84
N SER A 18 -4.05 7.81 -23.77
CA SER A 18 -5.11 8.83 -23.85
C SER A 18 -5.17 9.75 -22.60
N LEU A 19 -4.49 9.41 -21.54
CA LEU A 19 -4.35 10.22 -20.31
C LEU A 19 -3.14 11.16 -20.35
N ILE A 20 -2.31 11.12 -21.40
CA ILE A 20 -1.14 12.00 -21.53
C ILE A 20 -1.58 13.32 -22.15
N PRO A 21 -1.51 14.45 -21.41
CA PRO A 21 -1.81 15.76 -21.97
C PRO A 21 -0.73 16.15 -22.99
N PHE A 22 -1.13 16.84 -24.05
CA PHE A 22 -0.24 17.30 -25.16
C PHE A 22 0.54 16.16 -25.83
N LEU A 23 -0.06 14.99 -25.94
CA LEU A 23 0.55 13.80 -26.54
C LEU A 23 1.13 14.05 -27.93
N GLU A 24 0.51 14.91 -28.72
CA GLU A 24 0.94 15.28 -30.09
C GLU A 24 2.30 15.99 -30.14
N HIS A 25 2.77 16.51 -29.01
CA HIS A 25 4.09 17.15 -28.88
C HIS A 25 5.17 16.19 -28.36
N ASP A 26 4.81 14.97 -28.00
CA ASP A 26 5.73 13.99 -27.45
C ASP A 26 6.28 13.05 -28.51
N ASP A 27 7.54 12.67 -28.38
CA ASP A 27 8.11 11.57 -29.16
C ASP A 27 7.44 10.25 -28.76
N ALA A 28 7.22 9.37 -29.76
CA ALA A 28 6.55 8.09 -29.55
C ALA A 28 7.20 7.22 -28.45
N ASN A 29 8.53 7.21 -28.39
CA ASN A 29 9.27 6.46 -27.37
C ASN A 29 9.00 7.00 -25.96
N ARG A 30 8.92 8.32 -25.80
CA ARG A 30 8.64 8.96 -24.49
C ARG A 30 7.18 8.82 -24.09
N ALA A 31 6.27 8.89 -25.03
CA ALA A 31 4.86 8.61 -24.81
C ALA A 31 4.64 7.17 -24.34
N LEU A 32 5.34 6.20 -24.93
CA LEU A 32 5.31 4.80 -24.47
C LEU A 32 5.82 4.64 -23.04
N MET A 33 6.95 5.27 -22.71
CA MET A 33 7.51 5.26 -21.36
C MET A 33 6.52 5.88 -20.35
N GLY A 34 5.95 7.05 -20.65
CA GLY A 34 4.97 7.72 -19.81
C GLY A 34 3.71 6.90 -19.58
N SER A 35 3.17 6.29 -20.63
CA SER A 35 2.02 5.38 -20.53
C SER A 35 2.30 4.20 -19.60
N ASN A 36 3.48 3.60 -19.69
CA ASN A 36 3.88 2.50 -18.81
C ASN A 36 4.11 2.96 -17.35
N MET A 37 4.70 4.16 -17.14
CA MET A 37 4.92 4.70 -15.80
C MET A 37 3.62 5.01 -15.05
N GLN A 38 2.54 5.37 -15.74
CA GLN A 38 1.22 5.53 -15.10
C GLN A 38 0.75 4.27 -14.37
N LYS A 39 1.07 3.08 -14.90
CA LYS A 39 0.72 1.78 -14.29
C LYS A 39 1.55 1.49 -13.03
N GLN A 40 2.67 2.17 -12.86
CA GLN A 40 3.58 2.03 -11.73
C GLN A 40 3.39 3.11 -10.66
N ALA A 41 2.44 4.03 -10.88
CA ALA A 41 2.16 5.10 -9.94
C ALA A 41 1.70 4.56 -8.59
N VAL A 42 2.34 5.05 -7.52
CA VAL A 42 1.99 4.68 -6.14
C VAL A 42 0.84 5.57 -5.66
N PRO A 43 -0.24 4.98 -5.12
CA PRO A 43 -1.35 5.76 -4.57
C PRO A 43 -0.90 6.63 -3.41
N CYS A 44 -1.15 7.94 -3.48
CA CYS A 44 -0.91 8.87 -2.39
C CYS A 44 -2.06 8.85 -1.37
N LEU A 45 -1.75 9.13 -0.10
CA LEU A 45 -2.78 9.28 0.94
C LEU A 45 -3.76 10.42 0.64
N LYS A 46 -3.25 11.50 0.07
CA LYS A 46 -4.04 12.69 -0.30
C LYS A 46 -3.76 13.03 -1.75
N PRO A 47 -4.33 12.30 -2.71
CA PRO A 47 -4.10 12.58 -4.13
C PRO A 47 -4.71 13.92 -4.54
N GLU A 48 -4.13 14.54 -5.56
CA GLU A 48 -4.64 15.78 -6.15
C GLU A 48 -5.06 15.56 -7.60
N PHE A 49 -6.03 16.36 -8.06
CA PHE A 49 -6.36 16.39 -9.48
C PHE A 49 -5.19 16.92 -10.29
N PRO A 50 -4.94 16.36 -11.47
CA PRO A 50 -3.98 16.96 -12.40
C PRO A 50 -4.53 18.32 -12.85
N LEU A 51 -3.70 19.38 -12.74
CA LEU A 51 -4.05 20.73 -13.21
C LEU A 51 -4.23 20.77 -14.72
N VAL A 52 -3.52 19.92 -15.43
CA VAL A 52 -3.65 19.73 -16.88
C VAL A 52 -4.08 18.29 -17.12
N ALA A 53 -5.18 18.12 -17.81
CA ALA A 53 -5.85 16.83 -17.99
C ALA A 53 -6.36 16.68 -19.43
N THR A 54 -6.72 15.49 -19.84
CA THR A 54 -7.24 15.17 -21.16
C THR A 54 -8.77 15.07 -21.21
N GLY A 55 -9.42 15.01 -20.03
CA GLY A 55 -10.86 14.74 -19.90
C GLY A 55 -11.21 13.25 -19.86
N MET A 56 -10.23 12.36 -19.95
CA MET A 56 -10.44 10.91 -19.81
C MET A 56 -10.43 10.45 -18.34
N GLU A 57 -9.98 11.27 -17.42
CA GLU A 57 -9.77 10.94 -16.02
C GLU A 57 -11.05 10.52 -15.31
N ASP A 58 -12.14 11.23 -15.57
CA ASP A 58 -13.47 10.93 -15.04
C ASP A 58 -13.98 9.59 -15.60
N LYS A 59 -13.94 9.43 -16.92
CA LYS A 59 -14.38 8.21 -17.59
C LYS A 59 -13.58 6.98 -17.12
N VAL A 60 -12.26 7.10 -17.02
CA VAL A 60 -11.40 6.00 -16.57
C VAL A 60 -11.71 5.62 -15.12
N ALA A 61 -11.92 6.58 -14.23
CA ALA A 61 -12.26 6.33 -12.85
C ALA A 61 -13.61 5.57 -12.75
N HIS A 62 -14.64 6.02 -13.46
CA HIS A 62 -15.95 5.37 -13.45
C HIS A 62 -15.93 3.97 -14.10
N ASP A 63 -15.30 3.82 -15.26
CA ASP A 63 -15.27 2.56 -16.00
C ASP A 63 -14.36 1.51 -15.34
N SER A 64 -13.47 1.92 -14.45
CA SER A 64 -12.62 1.00 -13.67
C SER A 64 -13.41 0.06 -12.75
N GLY A 65 -14.65 0.42 -12.42
CA GLY A 65 -15.50 -0.30 -11.47
C GLY A 65 -14.99 -0.30 -10.02
N ARG A 66 -14.02 0.57 -9.71
CA ARG A 66 -13.43 0.66 -8.36
C ARG A 66 -14.09 1.70 -7.47
N LEU A 67 -14.76 2.67 -8.07
CA LEU A 67 -15.55 3.65 -7.33
C LEU A 67 -16.83 3.01 -6.79
N VAL A 68 -17.24 3.40 -5.61
CA VAL A 68 -18.55 3.02 -5.07
C VAL A 68 -19.57 4.02 -5.59
N THR A 69 -20.49 3.56 -6.43
CA THR A 69 -21.51 4.39 -7.06
C THR A 69 -22.92 3.99 -6.61
N ALA A 70 -23.82 4.96 -6.52
CA ALA A 70 -25.21 4.72 -6.12
C ALA A 70 -25.97 3.90 -7.17
N LYS A 71 -26.57 2.79 -6.75
CA LYS A 71 -27.42 1.93 -7.61
C LYS A 71 -28.75 2.58 -7.93
N SER A 72 -29.26 3.35 -6.96
CA SER A 72 -30.55 4.05 -7.02
C SER A 72 -30.42 5.49 -6.49
N ALA A 73 -31.37 6.35 -6.81
CA ALA A 73 -31.50 7.65 -6.15
C ALA A 73 -32.06 7.44 -4.73
N GLY A 74 -31.71 8.32 -3.80
CA GLY A 74 -32.15 8.19 -2.43
C GLY A 74 -31.47 9.18 -1.47
N MET A 75 -31.58 8.90 -0.20
CA MET A 75 -30.96 9.67 0.88
C MET A 75 -30.02 8.79 1.69
N VAL A 76 -28.85 9.30 1.99
CA VAL A 76 -27.84 8.62 2.82
C VAL A 76 -28.33 8.59 4.27
N THR A 77 -28.48 7.38 4.82
CA THR A 77 -28.99 7.18 6.20
C THR A 77 -27.90 6.83 7.19
N ALA A 78 -26.85 6.14 6.73
CA ALA A 78 -25.71 5.80 7.57
C ALA A 78 -24.41 5.81 6.74
N VAL A 79 -23.35 6.29 7.36
CA VAL A 79 -21.97 6.26 6.80
C VAL A 79 -21.02 5.93 7.93
N ASP A 80 -20.26 4.87 7.75
CA ASP A 80 -19.14 4.53 8.61
C ASP A 80 -17.93 4.08 7.78
N GLY A 81 -16.86 3.65 8.44
CA GLY A 81 -15.65 3.21 7.73
C GLY A 81 -15.79 1.87 7.01
N ARG A 82 -16.88 1.12 7.18
CA ARG A 82 -17.09 -0.21 6.58
C ARG A 82 -18.31 -0.29 5.70
N HIS A 83 -19.32 0.53 5.97
CA HIS A 83 -20.62 0.46 5.30
C HIS A 83 -21.15 1.86 5.03
N LEU A 84 -21.87 1.97 3.93
CA LEU A 84 -22.67 3.12 3.58
C LEU A 84 -24.07 2.62 3.23
N THR A 85 -25.10 3.24 3.77
CA THR A 85 -26.49 2.84 3.54
C THR A 85 -27.28 4.00 2.96
N ILE A 86 -28.04 3.71 1.92
CA ILE A 86 -28.93 4.67 1.25
C ILE A 86 -30.36 4.12 1.33
N LYS A 87 -31.28 4.96 1.76
CA LYS A 87 -32.70 4.71 1.66
C LYS A 87 -33.17 5.24 0.29
N ASN A 88 -33.54 4.32 -0.60
CA ASN A 88 -33.96 4.68 -1.95
C ASN A 88 -35.40 5.24 -1.99
N ASP A 89 -35.83 5.74 -3.14
CA ASP A 89 -37.16 6.32 -3.33
C ASP A 89 -38.31 5.30 -3.17
N LYS A 90 -38.01 4.00 -3.10
CA LYS A 90 -38.95 2.92 -2.84
C LYS A 90 -38.99 2.47 -1.38
N ASP A 91 -38.38 3.24 -0.48
CA ASP A 91 -38.23 2.90 0.93
C ASP A 91 -37.37 1.64 1.23
N GLU A 92 -36.61 1.14 0.25
CA GLU A 92 -35.67 0.02 0.42
C GLU A 92 -34.30 0.55 0.86
N MET A 93 -33.57 -0.27 1.61
CA MET A 93 -32.22 0.06 2.06
C MET A 93 -31.19 -0.58 1.13
N ASP A 94 -30.42 0.24 0.43
CA ASP A 94 -29.29 -0.18 -0.36
C ASP A 94 -28.02 -0.09 0.49
N GLU A 95 -27.35 -1.20 0.74
CA GLU A 95 -26.13 -1.28 1.52
C GLU A 95 -24.90 -1.42 0.59
N TYR A 96 -23.87 -0.65 0.88
CA TYR A 96 -22.59 -0.60 0.15
C TYR A 96 -21.45 -0.92 1.10
N PRO A 97 -20.82 -2.11 0.99
CA PRO A 97 -19.65 -2.42 1.78
C PRO A 97 -18.44 -1.61 1.28
N LEU A 98 -17.65 -1.08 2.21
CA LEU A 98 -16.46 -0.32 1.94
C LEU A 98 -15.20 -1.15 2.24
N LEU A 99 -14.23 -1.10 1.34
CA LEU A 99 -12.94 -1.77 1.52
C LEU A 99 -12.02 -0.91 2.38
N ASN A 100 -11.43 -1.52 3.40
CA ASN A 100 -10.49 -0.84 4.28
C ASN A 100 -9.11 -1.48 4.21
N TYR A 101 -8.13 -0.75 3.71
CA TYR A 101 -6.72 -1.14 3.67
C TYR A 101 -6.49 -2.57 3.17
N MET A 102 -7.19 -2.95 2.09
CA MET A 102 -6.98 -4.25 1.47
C MET A 102 -5.67 -4.22 0.69
N LYS A 103 -4.78 -5.17 0.98
CA LYS A 103 -3.47 -5.29 0.33
C LYS A 103 -3.62 -5.57 -1.15
N THR A 104 -2.86 -4.85 -1.98
CA THR A 104 -2.71 -5.12 -3.42
C THR A 104 -1.50 -6.02 -3.70
N ASN A 105 -1.37 -6.50 -4.94
CA ASN A 105 -0.22 -7.32 -5.35
C ASN A 105 1.11 -6.58 -5.21
N GLU A 106 1.12 -5.26 -5.39
CA GLU A 106 2.31 -4.40 -5.26
C GLU A 106 2.52 -3.88 -3.83
N ASN A 107 1.95 -4.56 -2.83
CA ASN A 107 2.00 -4.18 -1.42
C ASN A 107 1.35 -2.81 -1.10
N GLY A 108 0.74 -2.16 -2.05
CA GLY A 108 -0.10 -0.98 -1.82
C GLY A 108 -1.43 -1.34 -1.17
N VAL A 109 -2.32 -0.37 -1.04
CA VAL A 109 -3.63 -0.58 -0.43
C VAL A 109 -4.77 -0.10 -1.31
N PHE A 110 -5.87 -0.85 -1.30
CA PHE A 110 -7.19 -0.36 -1.65
C PHE A 110 -7.90 0.09 -0.39
N HIS A 111 -8.37 1.32 -0.43
CA HIS A 111 -9.10 1.91 0.68
C HIS A 111 -10.20 2.81 0.11
N HIS A 112 -11.45 2.56 0.49
CA HIS A 112 -12.57 3.40 0.12
C HIS A 112 -12.74 4.53 1.12
N ARG A 113 -12.92 5.75 0.62
CA ARG A 113 -13.16 6.95 1.41
C ARG A 113 -14.52 7.50 1.04
N PRO A 114 -15.52 7.46 1.94
CA PRO A 114 -16.81 8.09 1.72
C PRO A 114 -16.63 9.58 1.43
N ILE A 115 -17.34 10.08 0.40
CA ILE A 115 -17.38 11.50 0.05
C ILE A 115 -18.75 12.12 0.29
N VAL A 116 -19.69 11.33 0.79
CA VAL A 116 -21.05 11.74 1.14
C VAL A 116 -21.24 11.68 2.65
N ALA A 117 -22.13 12.50 3.17
CA ALA A 117 -22.50 12.57 4.57
C ALA A 117 -23.93 12.06 4.81
N VAL A 118 -24.24 11.72 6.05
CA VAL A 118 -25.62 11.34 6.46
C VAL A 118 -26.56 12.50 6.19
N GLY A 119 -27.67 12.24 5.52
CA GLY A 119 -28.67 13.22 5.10
C GLY A 119 -28.52 13.73 3.68
N ASP A 120 -27.41 13.42 3.00
CA ASP A 120 -27.22 13.84 1.61
C ASP A 120 -28.18 13.12 0.68
N LYS A 121 -28.71 13.85 -0.30
CA LYS A 121 -29.49 13.28 -1.39
C LYS A 121 -28.58 12.91 -2.54
N VAL A 122 -28.64 11.69 -2.99
CA VAL A 122 -27.80 11.13 -4.05
C VAL A 122 -28.64 10.71 -5.25
N LYS A 123 -28.05 10.83 -6.44
CA LYS A 123 -28.64 10.36 -7.69
C LYS A 123 -28.09 9.01 -8.07
N LYS A 124 -28.83 8.25 -8.87
CA LYS A 124 -28.33 7.01 -9.46
C LYS A 124 -27.04 7.28 -10.26
N GLY A 125 -26.00 6.47 -10.02
CA GLY A 125 -24.69 6.61 -10.65
C GLY A 125 -23.75 7.64 -9.99
N GLN A 126 -24.23 8.39 -8.99
CA GLN A 126 -23.38 9.31 -8.26
C GLN A 126 -22.32 8.56 -7.46
N VAL A 127 -21.10 9.09 -7.41
CA VAL A 127 -20.01 8.52 -6.62
C VAL A 127 -20.31 8.75 -5.13
N LEU A 128 -20.22 7.69 -4.35
CA LEU A 128 -20.45 7.66 -2.90
C LEU A 128 -19.17 7.59 -2.11
N ALA A 129 -18.18 6.86 -2.65
CA ALA A 129 -16.86 6.76 -2.04
C ALA A 129 -15.78 6.69 -3.12
N ASP A 130 -14.72 7.42 -2.88
CA ASP A 130 -13.47 7.35 -3.63
C ASP A 130 -12.67 6.10 -3.26
N THR A 131 -11.77 5.72 -4.13
CA THR A 131 -10.79 4.67 -3.89
C THR A 131 -9.36 5.24 -3.86
N SER A 132 -8.37 4.37 -3.73
CA SER A 132 -6.97 4.76 -3.93
C SER A 132 -6.78 5.34 -5.34
N SER A 133 -6.00 6.41 -5.46
CA SER A 133 -5.74 7.11 -6.73
C SER A 133 -6.95 7.79 -7.37
N THR A 134 -8.00 8.08 -6.59
CA THR A 134 -9.12 8.91 -7.04
C THR A 134 -9.42 10.04 -6.04
N ARG A 135 -10.01 11.11 -6.53
CA ARG A 135 -10.51 12.22 -5.74
C ARG A 135 -11.81 12.74 -6.38
N ASP A 136 -12.86 12.83 -5.59
CA ASP A 136 -14.20 13.27 -6.01
C ASP A 136 -14.68 12.58 -7.32
N GLY A 137 -14.41 11.27 -7.44
CA GLY A 137 -14.79 10.46 -8.57
C GLY A 137 -13.91 10.55 -9.81
N GLN A 138 -12.85 11.34 -9.80
CA GLN A 138 -11.89 11.46 -10.90
C GLN A 138 -10.54 10.81 -10.57
N MET A 139 -9.83 10.36 -11.59
CA MET A 139 -8.50 9.80 -11.43
C MET A 139 -7.50 10.85 -10.93
N ALA A 140 -6.79 10.53 -9.84
CA ALA A 140 -5.79 11.38 -9.20
C ALA A 140 -4.63 10.50 -8.73
N ILE A 141 -3.59 10.38 -9.57
CA ILE A 141 -2.46 9.45 -9.34
C ILE A 141 -1.22 10.12 -8.77
N GLY A 142 -1.28 11.41 -8.46
CA GLY A 142 -0.11 12.16 -8.00
C GLY A 142 -0.45 13.46 -7.31
N GLN A 143 0.52 14.37 -7.37
CA GLN A 143 0.49 15.67 -6.70
C GLN A 143 0.93 16.77 -7.67
N ASN A 144 0.38 17.96 -7.51
CA ASN A 144 0.83 19.15 -8.24
C ASN A 144 1.90 19.86 -7.40
N VAL A 145 3.12 19.98 -7.93
CA VAL A 145 4.24 20.61 -7.23
C VAL A 145 4.87 21.70 -8.10
N LEU A 146 5.31 22.78 -7.46
CA LEU A 146 6.09 23.81 -8.13
C LEU A 146 7.52 23.29 -8.34
N VAL A 147 7.98 23.30 -9.59
CA VAL A 147 9.28 22.76 -10.00
C VAL A 147 10.15 23.89 -10.56
N ALA A 148 11.43 23.92 -10.20
CA ALA A 148 12.45 24.73 -10.82
C ALA A 148 13.44 23.84 -11.60
N PHE A 149 13.65 24.13 -12.88
CA PHE A 149 14.62 23.46 -13.73
C PHE A 149 15.95 24.22 -13.71
N MET A 150 16.86 23.83 -12.83
CA MET A 150 18.15 24.46 -12.69
C MET A 150 19.17 23.53 -12.04
N SER A 151 20.45 23.79 -12.25
CA SER A 151 21.50 23.15 -11.47
C SER A 151 21.54 23.73 -10.06
N TRP A 152 21.59 22.85 -9.05
CA TRP A 152 21.63 23.23 -7.65
C TRP A 152 22.85 22.64 -6.93
N GLY A 153 23.99 23.34 -7.07
CA GLY A 153 25.23 22.93 -6.40
C GLY A 153 25.72 21.51 -6.71
N GLY A 154 25.30 20.94 -7.84
CA GLY A 154 25.60 19.56 -8.21
C GLY A 154 24.79 18.49 -7.50
N ALA A 155 23.94 18.84 -6.52
CA ALA A 155 23.15 17.87 -5.77
C ALA A 155 22.00 17.23 -6.56
N ASN A 156 21.68 17.79 -7.72
CA ASN A 156 20.70 17.25 -8.68
C ASN A 156 21.38 16.74 -9.96
N TYR A 157 22.60 16.20 -9.85
CA TYR A 157 23.33 15.61 -10.97
C TYR A 157 22.61 14.37 -11.50
N GLU A 158 22.57 14.22 -12.82
CA GLU A 158 21.80 13.18 -13.54
C GLU A 158 20.30 13.24 -13.22
N ASP A 159 19.73 12.17 -12.68
CA ASP A 159 18.32 12.02 -12.38
C ASP A 159 17.97 12.36 -10.91
N ALA A 160 18.92 12.90 -10.15
CA ALA A 160 18.70 13.30 -8.77
C ALA A 160 17.75 14.50 -8.69
N ILE A 161 16.80 14.45 -7.76
CA ILE A 161 15.81 15.51 -7.51
C ILE A 161 15.96 16.01 -6.08
N ILE A 162 16.10 17.32 -5.91
CA ILE A 162 16.06 17.96 -4.61
C ILE A 162 14.61 18.31 -4.29
N ILE A 163 14.12 17.84 -3.15
CA ILE A 163 12.77 18.12 -2.69
C ILE A 163 12.78 19.06 -1.49
N SER A 164 11.73 19.86 -1.37
CA SER A 164 11.51 20.71 -0.20
C SER A 164 11.09 19.87 1.00
N GLU A 165 11.62 20.19 2.19
CA GLU A 165 11.21 19.58 3.46
C GLU A 165 9.70 19.71 3.72
N ARG A 166 9.05 20.72 3.16
CA ARG A 166 7.60 20.91 3.22
C ARG A 166 6.82 19.72 2.68
N LEU A 167 7.32 19.05 1.63
CA LEU A 167 6.67 17.85 1.05
C LEU A 167 6.62 16.71 2.05
N VAL A 168 7.70 16.56 2.83
CA VAL A 168 7.79 15.54 3.89
C VAL A 168 6.91 15.90 5.07
N LYS A 169 7.00 17.15 5.57
CA LYS A 169 6.20 17.63 6.71
C LYS A 169 4.69 17.54 6.47
N ASN A 170 4.25 17.79 5.24
CA ASN A 170 2.84 17.77 4.89
C ASN A 170 2.35 16.40 4.38
N ASN A 171 3.21 15.38 4.37
CA ASN A 171 2.90 14.04 3.85
C ASN A 171 2.35 14.03 2.42
N ILE A 172 2.90 14.89 1.55
CA ILE A 172 2.33 15.11 0.21
C ILE A 172 2.45 13.86 -0.65
N PHE A 173 3.61 13.19 -0.66
CA PHE A 173 3.82 11.94 -1.40
C PHE A 173 3.74 10.69 -0.52
N SER A 174 3.20 10.82 0.69
CA SER A 174 3.09 9.67 1.59
C SER A 174 2.08 8.65 1.07
N SER A 175 2.40 7.40 1.26
CA SER A 175 1.57 6.25 0.87
C SER A 175 1.57 5.20 1.98
N VAL A 176 0.66 4.24 1.90
CA VAL A 176 0.57 3.12 2.83
C VAL A 176 0.95 1.84 2.11
N TYR A 177 1.84 1.08 2.71
CA TYR A 177 2.23 -0.24 2.25
C TYR A 177 1.85 -1.29 3.29
N ILE A 178 1.40 -2.45 2.81
CA ILE A 178 1.16 -3.62 3.64
C ILE A 178 2.14 -4.70 3.21
N GLU A 179 3.07 -5.05 4.09
CA GLU A 179 4.01 -6.12 3.86
C GLU A 179 3.66 -7.32 4.73
N GLU A 180 3.72 -8.52 4.16
CA GLU A 180 3.40 -9.76 4.84
C GLU A 180 4.69 -10.58 5.04
N PHE A 181 5.04 -10.81 6.29
CA PHE A 181 6.18 -11.63 6.67
C PHE A 181 5.71 -13.02 7.07
N LYS A 182 6.18 -14.04 6.35
CA LYS A 182 5.89 -15.44 6.64
C LYS A 182 7.13 -16.13 7.17
N THR A 183 6.95 -16.96 8.19
CA THR A 183 7.98 -17.85 8.70
C THR A 183 7.38 -19.24 8.88
N ASN A 184 8.18 -20.27 8.60
CA ASN A 184 7.77 -21.65 8.81
C ASN A 184 8.55 -22.23 9.99
N VAL A 185 7.87 -23.01 10.80
CA VAL A 185 8.47 -23.84 11.85
C VAL A 185 8.66 -25.24 11.28
N ARG A 186 9.88 -25.76 11.35
CA ARG A 186 10.26 -27.05 10.75
C ARG A 186 10.74 -28.01 11.80
N ASP A 187 10.50 -29.29 11.58
CA ASP A 187 11.17 -30.37 12.32
C ASP A 187 12.58 -30.57 11.78
N THR A 188 13.58 -30.43 12.63
CA THR A 188 14.97 -30.71 12.27
C THR A 188 15.43 -32.03 12.90
N LYS A 189 16.54 -32.61 12.41
CA LYS A 189 17.13 -33.84 12.96
C LYS A 189 17.54 -33.68 14.43
N LEU A 190 17.72 -32.46 14.92
CA LEU A 190 18.13 -32.09 16.27
C LEU A 190 16.98 -31.73 17.20
N GLY A 191 15.77 -31.70 16.67
CA GLY A 191 14.55 -31.31 17.36
C GLY A 191 13.72 -30.29 16.55
N PRO A 192 12.50 -30.02 16.97
CA PRO A 192 11.65 -29.04 16.30
C PRO A 192 12.16 -27.61 16.51
N GLU A 193 11.99 -26.75 15.51
CA GLU A 193 12.06 -25.32 15.71
C GLU A 193 10.89 -24.89 16.60
N VAL A 194 11.04 -23.82 17.37
CA VAL A 194 9.99 -23.33 18.26
C VAL A 194 9.88 -21.82 18.15
N THR A 195 8.66 -21.33 18.07
CA THR A 195 8.40 -19.88 18.23
C THR A 195 8.33 -19.55 19.72
N THR A 196 9.01 -18.50 20.11
CA THR A 196 9.08 -18.09 21.52
C THR A 196 9.54 -16.64 21.63
N HIS A 197 9.14 -15.95 22.70
CA HIS A 197 9.67 -14.66 23.05
C HIS A 197 11.05 -14.74 23.73
N ASP A 198 11.42 -15.92 24.24
CA ASP A 198 12.66 -16.15 24.95
C ASP A 198 13.80 -16.48 23.97
N ILE A 199 14.43 -15.45 23.45
CA ILE A 199 15.46 -15.55 22.40
C ILE A 199 16.83 -15.25 23.05
N PRO A 200 17.83 -16.12 22.85
CA PRO A 200 19.16 -15.95 23.41
C PRO A 200 19.85 -14.70 22.83
N ASN A 201 20.62 -14.01 23.67
CA ASN A 201 21.44 -12.85 23.31
C ASN A 201 20.65 -11.63 22.74
N VAL A 202 19.40 -11.51 23.08
CA VAL A 202 18.54 -10.37 22.72
C VAL A 202 18.11 -9.63 23.98
N GLY A 203 18.29 -8.31 24.01
CA GLY A 203 17.88 -7.48 25.14
C GLY A 203 16.36 -7.38 25.26
N GLU A 204 15.85 -7.29 26.49
CA GLU A 204 14.42 -7.22 26.81
C GLU A 204 13.67 -6.10 26.05
N ALA A 205 14.34 -4.98 25.78
CA ALA A 205 13.76 -3.86 25.04
C ALA A 205 13.28 -4.26 23.63
N LYS A 206 13.92 -5.24 22.98
CA LYS A 206 13.54 -5.76 21.67
C LYS A 206 12.47 -6.86 21.75
N LEU A 207 12.29 -7.46 22.92
CA LEU A 207 11.32 -8.52 23.15
C LEU A 207 9.97 -8.01 23.68
N ARG A 208 9.93 -6.78 24.18
CA ARG A 208 8.74 -6.19 24.84
C ARG A 208 7.46 -6.20 24.02
N ASN A 209 7.59 -6.16 22.70
CA ASN A 209 6.45 -6.13 21.76
C ASN A 209 5.99 -7.53 21.34
N LEU A 210 6.67 -8.59 21.78
CA LEU A 210 6.30 -9.97 21.50
C LEU A 210 5.28 -10.47 22.53
N ASP A 211 4.39 -11.35 22.08
CA ASP A 211 3.51 -12.12 22.95
C ASP A 211 4.23 -13.38 23.50
N GLU A 212 3.50 -14.22 24.26
CA GLU A 212 4.04 -15.44 24.83
C GLU A 212 4.48 -16.48 23.77
N GLU A 213 3.88 -16.43 22.59
CA GLU A 213 4.21 -17.28 21.44
C GLU A 213 5.36 -16.73 20.61
N GLY A 214 5.89 -15.55 20.97
CA GLY A 214 6.97 -14.88 20.24
C GLY A 214 6.52 -14.11 19.00
N ILE A 215 5.24 -13.82 18.86
CA ILE A 215 4.68 -13.04 17.74
C ILE A 215 4.51 -11.59 18.18
N VAL A 216 4.81 -10.64 17.28
CA VAL A 216 4.62 -9.22 17.58
C VAL A 216 3.13 -8.91 17.80
N ARG A 217 2.84 -8.13 18.84
CA ARG A 217 1.46 -7.79 19.21
C ARG A 217 0.84 -6.83 18.21
N ILE A 218 -0.45 -6.96 17.99
CA ILE A 218 -1.23 -6.04 17.14
C ILE A 218 -1.17 -4.62 17.74
N GLY A 219 -0.87 -3.64 16.90
CA GLY A 219 -0.72 -2.24 17.29
C GLY A 219 0.69 -1.85 17.77
N ALA A 220 1.65 -2.78 17.79
CA ALA A 220 3.03 -2.45 18.11
C ALA A 220 3.70 -1.68 16.97
N GLU A 221 4.40 -0.61 17.30
CA GLU A 221 5.31 0.06 16.38
C GLU A 221 6.60 -0.73 16.28
N VAL A 222 7.05 -0.99 15.04
CA VAL A 222 8.27 -1.76 14.75
C VAL A 222 9.26 -0.92 13.97
N ALA A 223 10.53 -1.06 14.32
CA ALA A 223 11.65 -0.41 13.66
C ALA A 223 12.51 -1.43 12.90
N PRO A 224 13.40 -0.98 12.00
CA PRO A 224 14.35 -1.87 11.35
C PRO A 224 15.14 -2.71 12.35
N ASN A 225 15.27 -4.00 12.07
CA ASN A 225 15.87 -5.03 12.93
C ASN A 225 15.05 -5.46 14.18
N ASP A 226 13.86 -4.95 14.39
CA ASP A 226 12.98 -5.48 15.43
C ASP A 226 12.48 -6.87 15.05
N ILE A 227 12.24 -7.69 16.08
CA ILE A 227 11.78 -9.06 15.91
C ILE A 227 10.27 -9.05 15.69
N LEU A 228 9.84 -9.60 14.56
CA LEU A 228 8.43 -9.78 14.23
C LEU A 228 7.90 -11.13 14.69
N VAL A 229 8.72 -12.18 14.53
CA VAL A 229 8.44 -13.53 15.04
C VAL A 229 9.72 -14.08 15.63
N GLY A 230 9.70 -14.29 16.93
CA GLY A 230 10.78 -14.93 17.66
C GLY A 230 10.79 -16.43 17.36
N LYS A 231 11.89 -16.95 16.85
CA LYS A 231 12.08 -18.36 16.54
C LYS A 231 13.47 -18.82 16.92
N ILE A 232 13.55 -19.97 17.53
CA ILE A 232 14.79 -20.65 17.88
C ILE A 232 14.89 -22.00 17.18
N THR A 233 16.10 -22.36 16.78
CA THR A 233 16.41 -23.64 16.15
C THR A 233 17.45 -24.36 16.99
N PRO A 234 17.31 -25.66 17.28
CA PRO A 234 18.33 -26.43 17.97
C PRO A 234 19.66 -26.43 17.22
N LYS A 235 20.79 -26.24 17.96
CA LYS A 235 22.16 -26.32 17.41
C LYS A 235 22.71 -27.72 17.51
N GLY A 236 23.49 -28.14 16.50
CA GLY A 236 24.33 -29.35 16.59
C GLY A 236 25.65 -29.04 17.31
N GLU A 237 26.24 -30.07 17.89
CA GLU A 237 27.53 -29.99 18.63
C GLU A 237 28.68 -29.42 17.77
N THR A 238 28.61 -29.58 16.46
CA THR A 238 29.60 -29.05 15.50
C THR A 238 29.48 -27.58 15.22
N GLU A 239 28.36 -26.93 15.57
CA GLU A 239 28.09 -25.50 15.33
C GLU A 239 28.42 -24.62 16.54
N LEU A 240 28.88 -25.21 17.65
CA LEU A 240 29.27 -24.46 18.85
C LEU A 240 30.61 -23.77 18.64
N THR A 241 30.67 -22.47 18.97
CA THR A 241 31.94 -21.75 19.02
C THR A 241 32.86 -22.31 20.15
N PRO A 242 34.18 -22.10 20.08
CA PRO A 242 35.09 -22.53 21.15
C PRO A 242 34.71 -21.97 22.54
N GLU A 243 34.19 -20.75 22.59
CA GLU A 243 33.73 -20.09 23.81
C GLU A 243 32.45 -20.73 24.33
N GLU A 244 31.49 -21.05 23.48
CA GLU A 244 30.26 -21.75 23.86
C GLU A 244 30.54 -23.16 24.37
N ARG A 245 31.52 -23.89 23.79
CA ARG A 245 31.98 -25.21 24.30
C ARG A 245 32.59 -25.06 25.68
N LEU A 246 33.39 -24.02 25.94
CA LEU A 246 33.99 -23.76 27.22
C LEU A 246 32.91 -23.43 28.28
N LEU A 247 31.97 -22.56 27.96
CA LEU A 247 30.84 -22.23 28.82
C LEU A 247 29.99 -23.44 29.16
N ARG A 248 29.74 -24.34 28.19
CA ARG A 248 29.03 -25.61 28.40
C ARG A 248 29.79 -26.53 29.37
N SER A 249 31.11 -26.59 29.26
CA SER A 249 31.93 -27.38 30.14
C SER A 249 31.97 -26.88 31.59
N ILE A 250 31.81 -25.54 31.77
CA ILE A 250 31.86 -24.89 33.09
C ILE A 250 30.49 -24.82 33.77
N PHE A 251 29.45 -24.51 33.03
CA PHE A 251 28.09 -24.23 33.54
C PHE A 251 27.09 -25.38 33.30
N GLY A 252 27.52 -26.51 32.68
CA GLY A 252 26.67 -27.64 32.36
C GLY A 252 25.63 -27.31 31.30
N GLU A 253 24.55 -28.13 31.22
CA GLU A 253 23.48 -28.05 30.21
C GLU A 253 22.67 -26.72 30.18
N LYS A 254 23.00 -25.74 31.02
CA LYS A 254 22.28 -24.46 31.08
C LYS A 254 22.64 -23.45 29.98
N ALA A 255 23.71 -23.69 29.21
CA ALA A 255 23.96 -22.93 27.99
C ALA A 255 22.99 -23.45 26.91
N ARG A 256 22.02 -22.64 26.52
CA ARG A 256 20.99 -23.03 25.55
C ARG A 256 21.63 -23.41 24.21
N ASP A 257 21.48 -24.67 23.83
CA ASP A 257 21.91 -25.22 22.53
C ASP A 257 20.96 -24.80 21.42
N VAL A 258 20.61 -23.51 21.35
CA VAL A 258 19.67 -22.99 20.35
C VAL A 258 20.25 -21.76 19.64
N LYS A 259 19.92 -21.66 18.37
CA LYS A 259 20.28 -20.53 17.50
C LYS A 259 19.07 -19.65 17.29
N ASP A 260 19.28 -18.33 17.37
CA ASP A 260 18.26 -17.35 16.96
C ASP A 260 18.04 -17.42 15.44
N THR A 261 16.85 -17.81 15.03
CA THR A 261 16.38 -17.83 13.64
C THR A 261 15.11 -16.98 13.46
N SER A 262 14.96 -15.98 14.32
CA SER A 262 13.82 -15.08 14.34
C SER A 262 13.67 -14.32 13.02
N LYS A 263 12.42 -14.03 12.66
CA LYS A 263 12.11 -13.15 11.54
C LYS A 263 12.16 -11.70 12.03
N ARG A 264 12.97 -10.88 11.37
CA ARG A 264 13.14 -9.45 11.69
C ARG A 264 12.54 -8.57 10.60
N MET A 265 12.20 -7.34 11.00
CA MET A 265 11.79 -6.27 10.11
C MET A 265 12.91 -5.87 9.13
#